data_c1e05effeeeb29de6f19f1af7aa292b7
#
_entry.id   c1e05effeeeb29de6f19f1af7aa292b7
#
_cell.length_a   1.000
_cell.length_b   1.000
_cell.length_c   1.000
_cell.angle_alpha   90.00
_cell.angle_beta   90.00
_cell.angle_gamma   90.00
#
_symmetry.space_group_name_H-M   'P 1'
#
loop_
_entity.id
_entity.type
_entity.pdbx_description
1 polymer ?
#
loop_
_entity_poly.entity_id
_entity_poly.type
_entity_poly.pdbx_seq_one_letter_code
_entity_poly.pdbx_strand_id
1 'polypeptide(L)'
;VHYARGTGWEPAADISQEVLEKRAEAVPETDFPEPSNRSIGGGGAAAIPAGEGGAELAEGEEAEEDDGFDPSAIADDEVEYYEIEFAKEGETIEIANNENILDAGEEEGWDLPYACRQGQCVSCAGQIQEGPAQEYIRHEQNESLFDDDMDDGYCLTCVAYPTDDFTLETGEQP
;
A
#
# COMPACT_ATOMS: atom_id res chain seq x y z
N VAL A 1 9.96 -10.37 -22.63
CA VAL A 1 9.90 -11.04 -23.93
C VAL A 1 8.55 -11.73 -23.99
N HIS A 2 7.60 -11.18 -24.76
CA HIS A 2 6.27 -11.75 -24.90
C HIS A 2 6.23 -12.75 -26.04
N TYR A 3 5.92 -13.99 -25.76
CA TYR A 3 5.63 -15.00 -26.76
C TYR A 3 4.11 -15.15 -26.90
N ALA A 4 3.56 -14.68 -28.01
CA ALA A 4 2.22 -15.05 -28.40
C ALA A 4 2.25 -16.46 -29.02
N ARG A 5 1.61 -17.43 -28.38
CA ARG A 5 1.48 -18.78 -28.95
C ARG A 5 0.73 -18.74 -30.27
N GLY A 6 1.39 -19.14 -31.35
CA GLY A 6 0.78 -19.34 -32.66
C GLY A 6 0.71 -18.10 -33.55
N THR A 7 1.20 -16.96 -33.12
CA THR A 7 1.51 -15.85 -33.99
C THR A 7 3.02 -15.77 -34.12
N GLY A 8 3.55 -15.82 -35.32
CA GLY A 8 4.98 -15.68 -35.55
C GLY A 8 5.45 -14.33 -35.04
N TRP A 9 5.77 -14.26 -33.72
CA TRP A 9 6.45 -13.10 -33.15
C TRP A 9 7.89 -13.15 -33.61
N GLU A 10 8.24 -12.28 -34.53
CA GLU A 10 9.62 -12.10 -34.92
C GLU A 10 10.30 -11.21 -33.87
N PRO A 11 11.45 -11.64 -33.32
CA PRO A 11 12.18 -10.85 -32.36
C PRO A 11 12.58 -9.52 -32.98
N ALA A 12 12.56 -8.46 -32.17
CA ALA A 12 12.90 -7.09 -32.56
C ALA A 12 14.34 -6.92 -33.15
N ALA A 13 15.03 -8.02 -33.43
CA ALA A 13 16.33 -8.05 -34.05
C ALA A 13 16.33 -7.67 -35.58
N ASP A 14 15.14 -7.62 -36.18
CA ASP A 14 15.01 -7.21 -37.59
C ASP A 14 14.69 -5.73 -37.83
N ILE A 15 14.81 -4.91 -36.78
CA ILE A 15 14.81 -3.46 -36.99
C ILE A 15 16.11 -3.10 -37.72
N SER A 16 16.01 -2.77 -39.02
CA SER A 16 17.17 -2.42 -39.80
C SER A 16 17.96 -1.28 -39.15
N GLN A 17 19.29 -1.36 -39.26
CA GLN A 17 20.16 -0.31 -38.69
C GLN A 17 19.79 1.09 -39.21
N GLU A 18 19.26 1.18 -40.42
CA GLU A 18 18.73 2.42 -41.00
C GLU A 18 17.58 3.06 -40.20
N VAL A 19 16.72 2.23 -39.58
CA VAL A 19 15.62 2.73 -38.74
C VAL A 19 16.17 3.20 -37.38
N LEU A 20 17.19 2.55 -36.86
CA LEU A 20 17.85 2.96 -35.62
C LEU A 20 18.62 4.26 -35.80
N GLU A 21 19.32 4.45 -36.94
CA GLU A 21 20.03 5.68 -37.27
C GLU A 21 19.06 6.85 -37.44
N LYS A 22 17.95 6.67 -38.16
CA LYS A 22 16.90 7.70 -38.28
C LYS A 22 16.26 8.07 -36.95
N ARG A 23 16.15 7.11 -36.03
CA ARG A 23 15.63 7.36 -34.67
C ARG A 23 16.64 8.11 -33.82
N ALA A 24 17.92 7.82 -33.96
CA ALA A 24 19.00 8.54 -33.27
C ALA A 24 19.10 10.01 -33.72
N GLU A 25 18.90 10.27 -35.04
CA GLU A 25 18.87 11.64 -35.58
C GLU A 25 17.61 12.43 -35.15
N ALA A 26 16.51 11.74 -34.83
CA ALA A 26 15.25 12.38 -34.44
C ALA A 26 15.15 12.70 -32.93
N VAL A 27 16.09 12.21 -32.12
CA VAL A 27 16.17 12.59 -30.70
C VAL A 27 16.86 13.94 -30.61
N PRO A 28 16.17 15.03 -30.23
CA PRO A 28 16.86 16.28 -29.96
C PRO A 28 17.89 16.05 -28.86
N GLU A 29 19.09 16.62 -29.01
CA GLU A 29 20.06 16.67 -27.92
C GLU A 29 19.43 17.45 -26.76
N THR A 30 18.72 16.74 -25.89
CA THR A 30 18.29 17.28 -24.63
C THR A 30 19.52 17.30 -23.76
N ASP A 31 19.96 18.52 -23.42
CA ASP A 31 20.98 18.75 -22.42
C ASP A 31 20.41 18.29 -21.08
N PHE A 32 20.58 17.01 -20.79
CA PHE A 32 20.25 16.48 -19.48
C PHE A 32 21.28 17.09 -18.52
N PRO A 33 20.84 17.80 -17.46
CA PRO A 33 21.76 18.25 -16.46
C PRO A 33 22.49 17.02 -15.92
N GLU A 34 23.82 17.05 -15.94
CA GLU A 34 24.63 15.96 -15.40
C GLU A 34 24.12 15.60 -14.00
N PRO A 35 23.91 14.32 -13.70
CA PRO A 35 23.52 13.91 -12.36
C PRO A 35 24.59 14.42 -11.42
N SER A 36 24.24 15.43 -10.61
CA SER A 36 25.13 15.91 -9.57
C SER A 36 25.40 14.74 -8.65
N ASN A 37 26.60 14.19 -8.76
CA ASN A 37 27.10 13.11 -7.91
C ASN A 37 27.23 13.66 -6.48
N ARG A 38 26.12 13.69 -5.75
CA ARG A 38 26.14 13.88 -4.30
C ARG A 38 26.66 12.59 -3.71
N SER A 39 27.95 12.53 -3.52
CA SER A 39 28.57 11.50 -2.70
C SER A 39 27.98 11.62 -1.30
N ILE A 40 27.17 10.66 -0.93
CA ILE A 40 26.74 10.42 0.45
C ILE A 40 27.95 9.83 1.17
N GLY A 41 28.77 10.72 1.76
CA GLY A 41 29.91 10.24 2.53
C GLY A 41 30.85 11.38 2.93
N GLY A 42 30.82 11.77 4.20
CA GLY A 42 31.86 12.56 4.81
C GLY A 42 31.39 13.85 5.46
N GLY A 43 31.39 13.83 6.80
CA GLY A 43 31.01 14.92 7.68
C GLY A 43 31.69 16.23 7.40
N GLY A 44 30.93 17.30 7.54
CA GLY A 44 31.38 18.66 7.60
C GLY A 44 30.31 19.49 8.29
N ALA A 45 30.51 19.73 9.58
CA ALA A 45 29.71 20.65 10.35
C ALA A 45 29.85 22.06 9.75
N ALA A 46 28.81 22.54 9.10
CA ALA A 46 28.67 23.97 8.79
C ALA A 46 27.59 24.53 9.72
N ALA A 47 28.00 25.39 10.60
CA ALA A 47 27.18 26.11 11.56
C ALA A 47 26.08 26.90 10.84
N ILE A 48 24.83 26.67 11.23
CA ILE A 48 23.67 27.46 10.87
C ILE A 48 23.61 28.61 11.89
N PRO A 49 23.57 29.91 11.47
CA PRO A 49 23.43 31.02 12.41
C PRO A 49 22.03 30.99 13.04
N ALA A 50 21.98 31.14 14.34
CA ALA A 50 20.79 31.25 15.14
C ALA A 50 19.95 32.45 14.70
N GLY A 51 18.76 32.16 14.12
CA GLY A 51 17.69 33.13 13.98
C GLY A 51 16.68 32.87 15.09
N GLU A 52 16.53 33.83 16.01
CA GLU A 52 15.49 33.87 17.03
C GLU A 52 14.13 34.00 16.33
N GLY A 53 13.33 32.98 16.37
CA GLY A 53 11.95 32.98 15.99
C GLY A 53 11.31 31.79 16.66
N GLY A 54 10.81 32.01 17.89
CA GLY A 54 10.06 30.98 18.63
C GLY A 54 8.78 30.63 17.88
N ALA A 55 8.74 29.43 17.36
CA ALA A 55 7.50 28.68 17.17
C ALA A 55 7.58 27.52 18.17
N GLU A 56 6.68 27.54 19.13
CA GLU A 56 6.40 26.38 19.96
C GLU A 56 6.08 25.21 18.99
N LEU A 57 7.03 24.30 18.91
CA LEU A 57 6.76 22.98 18.33
C LEU A 57 5.77 22.34 19.31
N ALA A 58 4.54 22.16 18.85
CA ALA A 58 3.61 21.24 19.48
C ALA A 58 4.37 19.95 19.72
N GLU A 59 4.34 19.50 20.96
CA GLU A 59 4.92 18.23 21.39
C GLU A 59 4.35 17.14 20.51
N GLY A 60 5.26 16.40 19.87
CA GLY A 60 4.92 15.37 18.91
C GLY A 60 3.92 14.40 19.49
N GLU A 61 2.87 14.19 18.72
CA GLU A 61 2.11 12.97 18.80
C GLU A 61 3.11 11.84 18.62
N GLU A 62 3.19 11.02 19.64
CA GLU A 62 4.02 9.83 19.65
C GLU A 62 3.53 9.01 18.45
N ALA A 63 4.39 8.81 17.45
CA ALA A 63 4.14 7.84 16.43
C ALA A 63 3.81 6.54 17.15
N GLU A 64 2.59 6.07 17.02
CA GLU A 64 2.19 4.77 17.51
C GLU A 64 3.21 3.79 16.95
N GLU A 65 4.02 3.21 17.82
CA GLU A 65 5.02 2.23 17.45
C GLU A 65 4.24 1.10 16.76
N ASP A 66 4.52 0.87 15.47
CA ASP A 66 4.12 -0.35 14.77
C ASP A 66 4.42 -1.50 15.76
N ASP A 67 3.37 -2.07 16.35
CA ASP A 67 3.49 -3.10 17.37
C ASP A 67 4.02 -4.43 16.81
N GLY A 68 4.44 -4.38 15.53
CA GLY A 68 5.07 -5.51 14.85
C GLY A 68 4.12 -6.70 14.73
N PHE A 69 2.83 -6.43 14.49
CA PHE A 69 1.86 -7.49 14.29
C PHE A 69 2.29 -8.39 13.13
N ASP A 70 2.51 -9.66 13.44
CA ASP A 70 2.87 -10.71 12.48
C ASP A 70 1.77 -11.79 12.52
N PRO A 71 0.89 -11.82 11.51
CA PRO A 71 -0.20 -12.81 11.46
C PRO A 71 0.33 -14.25 11.38
N SER A 72 1.55 -14.46 10.86
CA SER A 72 2.16 -15.78 10.78
C SER A 72 2.69 -16.31 12.12
N ALA A 73 2.81 -15.45 13.12
CA ALA A 73 3.23 -15.80 14.47
C ALA A 73 2.07 -16.34 15.33
N ILE A 74 0.82 -16.21 14.88
CA ILE A 74 -0.36 -16.72 15.58
C ILE A 74 -0.34 -18.25 15.49
N ALA A 75 -0.33 -18.92 16.65
CA ALA A 75 -0.35 -20.37 16.71
C ALA A 75 -1.73 -20.92 16.32
N ASP A 76 -1.79 -22.14 15.75
CA ASP A 76 -3.05 -22.76 15.29
C ASP A 76 -4.14 -22.88 16.39
N ASP A 77 -3.75 -22.91 17.65
CA ASP A 77 -4.65 -22.96 18.81
C ASP A 77 -5.07 -21.58 19.32
N GLU A 78 -4.51 -20.51 18.77
CA GLU A 78 -4.81 -19.10 19.06
C GLU A 78 -5.58 -18.41 17.91
N VAL A 79 -5.90 -19.15 16.85
CA VAL A 79 -6.70 -18.63 15.74
C VAL A 79 -8.14 -18.44 16.19
N GLU A 80 -8.61 -17.20 16.11
CA GLU A 80 -9.98 -16.79 16.38
C GLU A 80 -10.66 -16.37 15.07
N TYR A 81 -11.98 -16.55 14.98
CA TYR A 81 -12.77 -16.21 13.80
C TYR A 81 -13.76 -15.12 14.15
N TYR A 82 -13.90 -14.15 13.27
CA TYR A 82 -14.79 -13.01 13.43
C TYR A 82 -15.78 -12.93 12.27
N GLU A 83 -17.02 -12.53 12.56
CA GLU A 83 -18.07 -12.36 11.56
C GLU A 83 -17.99 -10.95 10.95
N ILE A 84 -17.65 -10.88 9.66
CA ILE A 84 -17.56 -9.62 8.92
C ILE A 84 -18.71 -9.54 7.93
N GLU A 85 -19.58 -8.53 8.08
CA GLU A 85 -20.66 -8.25 7.14
C GLU A 85 -20.15 -7.32 6.03
N PHE A 86 -20.14 -7.79 4.80
CA PHE A 86 -19.80 -6.98 3.63
C PHE A 86 -21.05 -6.30 3.09
N ALA A 87 -21.19 -5.00 3.39
CA ALA A 87 -22.41 -4.23 3.11
C ALA A 87 -22.76 -4.14 1.62
N LYS A 88 -21.76 -4.09 0.73
CA LYS A 88 -21.98 -4.04 -0.73
C LYS A 88 -22.34 -5.39 -1.32
N GLU A 89 -21.72 -6.45 -0.84
CA GLU A 89 -21.93 -7.83 -1.27
C GLU A 89 -23.21 -8.40 -0.63
N GLY A 90 -23.59 -7.88 0.54
CA GLY A 90 -24.78 -8.26 1.29
C GLY A 90 -24.68 -9.64 1.93
N GLU A 91 -23.47 -10.09 2.21
CA GLU A 91 -23.15 -11.38 2.81
C GLU A 91 -22.22 -11.18 4.02
N THR A 92 -22.33 -12.10 5.00
CA THR A 92 -21.46 -12.15 6.18
C THR A 92 -20.61 -13.40 6.08
N ILE A 93 -19.31 -13.27 6.29
CA ILE A 93 -18.36 -14.39 6.33
C ILE A 93 -17.56 -14.40 7.62
N GLU A 94 -17.08 -15.59 8.01
CA GLU A 94 -16.16 -15.77 9.12
C GLU A 94 -14.71 -15.66 8.60
N ILE A 95 -13.93 -14.73 9.14
CA ILE A 95 -12.54 -14.51 8.76
C ILE A 95 -11.65 -14.77 9.97
N ALA A 96 -10.56 -15.51 9.78
CA ALA A 96 -9.60 -15.78 10.82
C ALA A 96 -8.73 -14.54 11.13
N ASN A 97 -8.32 -14.39 12.39
CA ASN A 97 -7.45 -13.28 12.82
C ASN A 97 -6.02 -13.33 12.23
N ASN A 98 -5.66 -14.39 11.54
CA ASN A 98 -4.41 -14.56 10.79
C ASN A 98 -4.59 -14.54 9.27
N GLU A 99 -5.79 -14.20 8.79
CA GLU A 99 -6.15 -14.05 7.39
C GLU A 99 -6.55 -12.61 7.08
N ASN A 100 -6.05 -12.03 5.98
CA ASN A 100 -6.44 -10.69 5.63
C ASN A 100 -7.82 -10.66 4.94
N ILE A 101 -8.53 -9.56 5.13
CA ILE A 101 -9.91 -9.39 4.69
C ILE A 101 -10.06 -9.50 3.16
N LEU A 102 -9.06 -9.03 2.38
CA LEU A 102 -9.08 -9.09 0.92
C LEU A 102 -9.05 -10.52 0.42
N ASP A 103 -8.12 -11.35 0.93
CA ASP A 103 -7.96 -12.73 0.49
C ASP A 103 -9.19 -13.56 0.86
N ALA A 104 -9.77 -13.37 2.06
CA ALA A 104 -11.01 -14.01 2.46
C ALA A 104 -12.17 -13.66 1.52
N GLY A 105 -12.34 -12.41 1.13
CA GLY A 105 -13.36 -12.02 0.16
C GLY A 105 -13.13 -12.59 -1.25
N GLU A 106 -11.87 -12.73 -1.67
CA GLU A 106 -11.54 -13.38 -2.95
C GLU A 106 -11.82 -14.90 -2.93
N GLU A 107 -11.66 -15.57 -1.78
CA GLU A 107 -12.02 -17.00 -1.62
C GLU A 107 -13.53 -17.24 -1.79
N GLU A 108 -14.37 -16.29 -1.39
CA GLU A 108 -15.81 -16.30 -1.66
C GLU A 108 -16.15 -15.99 -3.14
N GLY A 109 -15.14 -15.59 -3.92
CA GLY A 109 -15.27 -15.33 -5.35
C GLY A 109 -15.69 -13.90 -5.68
N TRP A 110 -15.53 -12.97 -4.73
CA TRP A 110 -15.79 -11.54 -4.95
C TRP A 110 -14.61 -10.86 -5.63
N ASP A 111 -14.93 -9.89 -6.49
CA ASP A 111 -13.92 -9.06 -7.19
C ASP A 111 -13.71 -7.75 -6.42
N LEU A 112 -13.08 -7.86 -5.27
CA LEU A 112 -12.79 -6.71 -4.42
C LEU A 112 -11.70 -5.83 -5.04
N PRO A 113 -11.78 -4.49 -4.87
CA PRO A 113 -10.79 -3.59 -5.46
C PRO A 113 -9.45 -3.69 -4.74
N TYR A 114 -8.35 -3.85 -5.49
CA TYR A 114 -6.98 -3.77 -4.98
C TYR A 114 -5.98 -3.40 -6.08
N ALA A 115 -4.75 -3.03 -5.69
CA ALA A 115 -3.66 -2.78 -6.62
C ALA A 115 -2.30 -3.31 -6.12
N CYS A 116 -1.80 -2.88 -4.95
CA CYS A 116 -0.46 -3.20 -4.49
C CYS A 116 -0.36 -4.44 -3.59
N ARG A 117 -1.40 -4.77 -2.81
CA ARG A 117 -1.43 -5.82 -1.75
C ARG A 117 -0.33 -5.68 -0.69
N GLN A 118 0.15 -4.47 -0.42
CA GLN A 118 1.29 -4.20 0.48
C GLN A 118 1.04 -2.98 1.38
N GLY A 119 -0.20 -2.53 1.52
CA GLY A 119 -0.51 -1.37 2.37
C GLY A 119 0.00 -0.01 1.85
N GLN A 120 0.53 0.05 0.62
CA GLN A 120 1.16 1.25 0.04
C GLN A 120 0.23 2.08 -0.83
N CYS A 121 -1.03 1.72 -0.93
CA CYS A 121 -2.03 2.47 -1.69
C CYS A 121 -3.42 2.27 -1.09
N VAL A 122 -4.33 3.17 -1.43
CA VAL A 122 -5.71 3.14 -0.93
C VAL A 122 -6.69 2.40 -1.84
N SER A 123 -6.20 1.66 -2.86
CA SER A 123 -7.08 0.99 -3.83
C SER A 123 -7.95 -0.11 -3.21
N CYS A 124 -7.49 -0.73 -2.13
CA CYS A 124 -8.23 -1.74 -1.39
C CYS A 124 -8.92 -1.16 -0.14
N ALA A 125 -9.03 0.15 -0.04
CA ALA A 125 -9.66 0.76 1.13
C ALA A 125 -11.13 0.37 1.24
N GLY A 126 -11.58 0.22 2.47
CA GLY A 126 -12.95 0.06 2.87
C GLY A 126 -13.20 0.83 4.16
N GLN A 127 -14.46 1.01 4.50
CA GLN A 127 -14.85 1.73 5.70
C GLN A 127 -15.65 0.83 6.65
N ILE A 128 -15.20 0.74 7.89
CA ILE A 128 -15.90 0.09 9.00
C ILE A 128 -17.00 1.02 9.48
N GLN A 129 -18.22 0.51 9.63
CA GLN A 129 -19.40 1.31 9.91
C GLN A 129 -19.60 1.57 11.42
N GLU A 130 -19.00 0.77 12.27
CA GLU A 130 -19.23 0.81 13.73
C GLU A 130 -18.37 1.85 14.46
N GLY A 131 -17.18 2.19 13.91
CA GLY A 131 -16.26 3.13 14.59
C GLY A 131 -14.84 3.12 14.02
N PRO A 132 -13.87 3.57 14.83
CA PRO A 132 -12.47 3.61 14.42
C PRO A 132 -11.94 2.25 14.01
N ALA A 133 -11.19 2.19 12.90
CA ALA A 133 -10.70 0.92 12.37
C ALA A 133 -9.80 0.17 13.37
N GLN A 134 -9.00 0.87 14.14
CA GLN A 134 -8.07 0.28 15.13
C GLN A 134 -8.76 -0.55 16.22
N GLU A 135 -10.06 -0.35 16.46
CA GLU A 135 -10.83 -1.12 17.44
C GLU A 135 -11.21 -2.51 16.90
N TYR A 136 -11.30 -2.67 15.58
CA TYR A 136 -11.85 -3.87 14.92
C TYR A 136 -10.83 -4.66 14.12
N ILE A 137 -9.71 -4.03 13.74
CA ILE A 137 -8.68 -4.67 12.92
C ILE A 137 -7.26 -4.30 13.39
N ARG A 138 -6.29 -5.11 12.96
CA ARG A 138 -4.88 -4.75 12.96
C ARG A 138 -4.34 -4.76 11.54
N HIS A 139 -3.53 -3.78 11.21
CA HIS A 139 -2.77 -3.77 9.97
C HIS A 139 -1.40 -4.43 10.16
N GLU A 140 -0.99 -5.31 9.25
CA GLU A 140 0.38 -5.83 9.20
C GLU A 140 1.36 -4.75 8.74
N GLN A 141 0.95 -3.98 7.72
CA GLN A 141 1.66 -2.81 7.20
C GLN A 141 0.65 -1.76 6.73
N ASN A 142 0.84 -0.52 7.13
CA ASN A 142 0.03 0.60 6.65
C ASN A 142 0.93 1.80 6.36
N GLU A 143 1.12 2.11 5.08
CA GLU A 143 1.90 3.27 4.65
C GLU A 143 1.03 4.35 3.97
N SER A 144 -0.28 4.14 3.90
CA SER A 144 -1.17 4.98 3.07
C SER A 144 -2.31 5.65 3.81
N LEU A 145 -2.78 5.09 4.93
CA LEU A 145 -3.80 5.70 5.76
C LEU A 145 -3.15 6.43 6.93
N PHE A 146 -3.67 7.61 7.23
CA PHE A 146 -3.30 8.38 8.41
C PHE A 146 -4.22 8.01 9.58
N ASP A 147 -3.84 8.45 10.78
CA ASP A 147 -4.61 8.18 12.01
C ASP A 147 -6.03 8.74 11.90
N ASP A 148 -6.20 9.94 11.33
CA ASP A 148 -7.50 10.56 11.08
C ASP A 148 -8.40 9.69 10.17
N ASP A 149 -7.82 9.03 9.16
CA ASP A 149 -8.55 8.14 8.25
C ASP A 149 -9.00 6.87 9.00
N MET A 150 -8.13 6.32 9.84
CA MET A 150 -8.45 5.14 10.65
C MET A 150 -9.46 5.46 11.76
N ASP A 151 -9.45 6.68 12.32
CA ASP A 151 -10.46 7.17 13.26
C ASP A 151 -11.84 7.31 12.59
N ASP A 152 -11.87 7.64 11.31
CA ASP A 152 -13.08 7.65 10.47
C ASP A 152 -13.51 6.25 9.98
N GLY A 153 -12.83 5.20 10.42
CA GLY A 153 -13.15 3.80 10.13
C GLY A 153 -12.52 3.22 8.87
N TYR A 154 -11.65 3.95 8.18
CA TYR A 154 -11.01 3.43 6.97
C TYR A 154 -9.95 2.38 7.28
N CYS A 155 -9.91 1.31 6.48
CA CYS A 155 -8.93 0.25 6.57
C CYS A 155 -8.43 -0.19 5.19
N LEU A 156 -7.25 -0.79 5.13
CA LEU A 156 -6.68 -1.40 3.93
C LEU A 156 -6.90 -2.91 3.96
N THR A 157 -7.92 -3.41 3.27
CA THR A 157 -8.35 -4.82 3.35
C THR A 157 -7.25 -5.82 3.03
N CYS A 158 -6.26 -5.45 2.20
CA CYS A 158 -5.17 -6.35 1.80
C CYS A 158 -4.11 -6.60 2.89
N VAL A 159 -4.10 -5.81 3.95
CA VAL A 159 -3.16 -5.92 5.09
C VAL A 159 -3.88 -5.79 6.43
N ALA A 160 -5.20 -5.80 6.42
CA ALA A 160 -6.05 -5.74 7.61
C ALA A 160 -6.50 -7.15 8.04
N TYR A 161 -6.35 -7.43 9.33
CA TYR A 161 -6.70 -8.68 9.98
C TYR A 161 -7.75 -8.40 11.06
N PRO A 162 -8.87 -9.11 11.10
CA PRO A 162 -9.94 -8.82 12.05
C PRO A 162 -9.56 -9.15 13.50
N THR A 163 -10.07 -8.36 14.44
CA THR A 163 -9.95 -8.58 15.88
C THR A 163 -11.28 -8.52 16.61
N ASP A 164 -12.35 -8.17 15.93
CA ASP A 164 -13.72 -8.16 16.40
C ASP A 164 -14.68 -8.28 15.21
N ASP A 165 -15.98 -8.43 15.47
CA ASP A 165 -17.04 -8.46 14.48
C ASP A 165 -17.39 -7.05 14.01
N PHE A 166 -17.60 -6.83 12.72
CA PHE A 166 -17.96 -5.51 12.16
C PHE A 166 -18.61 -5.58 10.79
N THR A 167 -19.16 -4.44 10.36
CA THR A 167 -19.69 -4.25 9.00
C THR A 167 -18.70 -3.43 8.18
N LEU A 168 -18.33 -3.94 7.00
CA LEU A 168 -17.37 -3.33 6.09
C LEU A 168 -18.05 -2.87 4.80
N GLU A 169 -17.85 -1.62 4.43
CA GLU A 169 -18.19 -1.12 3.09
C GLU A 169 -16.93 -1.07 2.23
N THR A 170 -16.81 -1.99 1.28
CA THR A 170 -15.64 -2.15 0.41
C THR A 170 -15.53 -1.08 -0.66
N GLY A 171 -14.29 -0.69 -1.03
CA GLY A 171 -14.04 0.28 -2.10
C GLY A 171 -14.42 1.73 -1.75
N GLU A 172 -14.60 2.03 -0.47
CA GLU A 172 -14.67 3.41 0.03
C GLU A 172 -13.27 3.90 0.34
N GLN A 173 -12.94 5.10 -0.15
CA GLN A 173 -11.62 5.71 0.02
C GLN A 173 -11.74 7.00 0.82
N PRO A 174 -10.77 7.31 1.70
CA PRO A 174 -10.75 8.54 2.49
C PRO A 174 -10.58 9.80 1.64
#